data_c577106b0b694044955e15334aab2699
#
_entry.id   c577106b0b694044955e15334aab2699
#
_cell.length_a   1.000
_cell.length_b   1.000
_cell.length_c   1.000
_cell.angle_alpha   90.00
_cell.angle_beta   90.00
_cell.angle_gamma   90.00
#
_symmetry.space_group_name_H-M   'P 1'
#
loop_
_entity.id
_entity.type
_entity.pdbx_description
1 polymer ?
#
loop_
_entity_poly.entity_id
_entity_poly.type
_entity_poly.pdbx_seq_one_letter_code
_entity_poly.pdbx_strand_id
1 'polypeptide(L)'
;MLSPPTEHGAVILIIPGSGPTDRDGNNPNGLLAAPYRLLAEDLVARGVTTIRIDKRGLAGSAGATPDGNAVTINDYVADVHSWTTVIRQRTGASCVWLLGHSEGGLIAMVAAKTQPDICGLILVSAAGRPMGEVTREQLKDNPANAPLLDRALPAIDDLEAGKRVDTANMPPPLLRLFNPKVQGFLISAFSYDPSQLLKGYPKPVLILQGLRDIQVHEVDANILKEADPHATLKLLPDVNHVLKSVSPDDRRANIATYSNASLPLALGVVSAISDFLTANAKATRTGT
;
A
#
# COMPACT_ATOMS: atom_id res chain seq x y z
N MET A 1 -17.89 -0.44 3.96
CA MET A 1 -18.19 -1.05 2.65
C MET A 1 -19.04 -0.06 1.87
N LEU A 2 -18.68 0.17 0.63
CA LEU A 2 -19.50 0.89 -0.34
C LEU A 2 -19.82 -0.09 -1.47
N SER A 3 -21.08 -0.18 -1.88
CA SER A 3 -21.52 -1.08 -2.96
C SER A 3 -22.38 -0.32 -3.97
N PRO A 4 -22.30 -0.64 -5.24
CA PRO A 4 -23.19 -0.08 -6.25
C PRO A 4 -24.63 -0.61 -6.04
N PRO A 5 -25.64 0.05 -6.63
CA PRO A 5 -27.03 -0.38 -6.51
C PRO A 5 -27.34 -1.74 -7.13
N THR A 6 -26.53 -2.16 -8.12
CA THR A 6 -26.66 -3.46 -8.80
C THR A 6 -25.50 -4.36 -8.40
N GLU A 7 -25.81 -5.47 -7.76
CA GLU A 7 -24.84 -6.46 -7.30
C GLU A 7 -24.36 -7.29 -8.52
N HIS A 8 -23.07 -7.22 -8.90
CA HIS A 8 -22.37 -8.24 -9.76
C HIS A 8 -21.02 -7.72 -10.28
N GLY A 9 -20.49 -6.64 -9.68
CA GLY A 9 -19.16 -6.12 -10.02
C GLY A 9 -18.02 -6.79 -9.24
N ALA A 10 -16.81 -6.41 -9.56
CA ALA A 10 -15.64 -6.81 -8.79
C ALA A 10 -15.74 -6.29 -7.34
N VAL A 11 -15.16 -7.04 -6.41
CA VAL A 11 -15.09 -6.68 -4.99
C VAL A 11 -13.63 -6.46 -4.62
N ILE A 12 -13.32 -5.27 -4.09
CA ILE A 12 -11.95 -4.86 -3.73
C ILE A 12 -11.84 -4.67 -2.21
N LEU A 13 -10.80 -5.25 -1.61
CA LEU A 13 -10.31 -4.89 -0.30
C LEU A 13 -9.14 -3.91 -0.47
N ILE A 14 -9.27 -2.68 0.07
CA ILE A 14 -8.21 -1.66 0.06
C ILE A 14 -7.39 -1.79 1.34
N ILE A 15 -6.08 -2.04 1.18
CA ILE A 15 -5.11 -2.24 2.25
C ILE A 15 -4.27 -0.97 2.37
N PRO A 16 -4.30 -0.28 3.52
CA PRO A 16 -3.59 0.97 3.74
C PRO A 16 -2.05 0.84 3.70
N GLY A 17 -1.40 1.95 3.39
CA GLY A 17 0.06 2.10 3.48
C GLY A 17 0.60 2.20 4.89
N SER A 18 1.87 2.61 5.02
CA SER A 18 2.65 2.66 6.26
C SER A 18 2.06 3.56 7.35
N GLY A 19 2.48 3.30 8.58
CA GLY A 19 2.18 4.12 9.74
C GLY A 19 0.73 4.00 10.22
N PRO A 20 0.27 4.95 11.06
CA PRO A 20 -1.07 4.95 11.62
C PRO A 20 -2.13 5.46 10.63
N THR A 21 -2.08 4.97 9.40
CA THR A 21 -2.97 5.35 8.31
C THR A 21 -4.31 4.63 8.43
N ASP A 22 -5.38 5.41 8.50
CA ASP A 22 -6.75 4.94 8.64
C ASP A 22 -7.35 4.44 7.31
N ARG A 23 -8.59 3.95 7.38
CA ARG A 23 -9.34 3.42 6.22
C ARG A 23 -9.60 4.45 5.13
N ASP A 24 -9.49 5.74 5.41
CA ASP A 24 -9.69 6.82 4.46
C ASP A 24 -8.39 7.27 3.79
N GLY A 25 -7.26 6.83 4.34
CA GLY A 25 -5.92 7.21 3.88
C GLY A 25 -5.38 8.44 4.60
N ASN A 26 -5.90 8.75 5.77
CA ASN A 26 -5.42 9.84 6.62
C ASN A 26 -4.62 9.31 7.80
N ASN A 27 -3.80 10.17 8.41
CA ASN A 27 -3.12 9.84 9.66
C ASN A 27 -2.91 11.08 10.54
N PRO A 28 -2.68 10.89 11.86
CA PRO A 28 -2.53 12.00 12.81
C PRO A 28 -1.25 12.84 12.61
N ASN A 29 -0.33 12.40 11.73
CA ASN A 29 0.91 13.11 11.43
C ASN A 29 0.75 14.14 10.29
N GLY A 30 -0.49 14.53 9.95
CA GLY A 30 -0.78 15.58 8.97
C GLY A 30 -1.12 15.08 7.56
N LEU A 31 -1.22 13.77 7.36
CA LEU A 31 -1.77 13.22 6.11
C LEU A 31 -3.29 13.30 6.15
N LEU A 32 -3.89 14.16 5.31
CA LEU A 32 -5.33 14.42 5.25
C LEU A 32 -5.85 14.39 3.80
N ALA A 33 -5.18 13.68 2.90
CA ALA A 33 -5.50 13.63 1.47
C ALA A 33 -6.70 12.73 1.13
N ALA A 34 -7.12 11.86 2.05
CA ALA A 34 -8.23 10.92 1.93
C ALA A 34 -8.24 10.09 0.61
N PRO A 35 -7.09 9.57 0.12
CA PRO A 35 -7.04 8.93 -1.19
C PRO A 35 -7.91 7.67 -1.26
N TYR A 36 -8.02 6.88 -0.19
CA TYR A 36 -8.78 5.63 -0.21
C TYR A 36 -10.29 5.89 -0.13
N ARG A 37 -10.73 6.94 0.56
CA ARG A 37 -12.13 7.34 0.57
C ARG A 37 -12.57 7.76 -0.82
N LEU A 38 -11.84 8.69 -1.44
CA LEU A 38 -12.13 9.16 -2.79
C LEU A 38 -12.09 8.04 -3.82
N LEU A 39 -11.07 7.15 -3.74
CA LEU A 39 -10.96 6.00 -4.63
C LEU A 39 -12.16 5.06 -4.50
N ALA A 40 -12.62 4.81 -3.27
CA ALA A 40 -13.77 3.95 -3.03
C ALA A 40 -15.08 4.56 -3.56
N GLU A 41 -15.28 5.86 -3.37
CA GLU A 41 -16.44 6.61 -3.88
C GLU A 41 -16.49 6.57 -5.41
N ASP A 42 -15.37 6.85 -6.08
CA ASP A 42 -15.29 6.87 -7.54
C ASP A 42 -15.40 5.48 -8.17
N LEU A 43 -14.85 4.44 -7.53
CA LEU A 43 -14.95 3.06 -8.01
C LEU A 43 -16.37 2.52 -7.88
N VAL A 44 -17.08 2.87 -6.81
CA VAL A 44 -18.50 2.49 -6.64
C VAL A 44 -19.38 3.09 -7.73
N ALA A 45 -19.12 4.32 -8.14
CA ALA A 45 -19.80 4.95 -9.30
C ALA A 45 -19.56 4.19 -10.63
N ARG A 46 -18.51 3.33 -10.66
CA ARG A 46 -18.18 2.45 -11.81
C ARG A 46 -18.60 0.99 -11.60
N GLY A 47 -19.44 0.71 -10.61
CA GLY A 47 -19.98 -0.64 -10.39
C GLY A 47 -19.07 -1.58 -9.59
N VAL A 48 -18.02 -1.05 -8.93
CA VAL A 48 -17.08 -1.83 -8.13
C VAL A 48 -17.42 -1.73 -6.64
N THR A 49 -17.62 -2.85 -5.98
CA THR A 49 -17.76 -2.87 -4.51
C THR A 49 -16.41 -2.68 -3.83
N THR A 50 -16.33 -1.78 -2.87
CA THR A 50 -15.09 -1.48 -2.15
C THR A 50 -15.22 -1.63 -0.65
N ILE A 51 -14.22 -2.23 -0.05
CA ILE A 51 -14.08 -2.36 1.40
C ILE A 51 -12.78 -1.67 1.82
N ARG A 52 -12.87 -0.75 2.75
CA ARG A 52 -11.74 -0.05 3.38
C ARG A 52 -11.65 -0.48 4.83
N ILE A 53 -10.44 -0.76 5.29
CA ILE A 53 -10.18 -1.25 6.65
C ILE A 53 -9.24 -0.32 7.40
N ASP A 54 -9.40 -0.25 8.71
CA ASP A 54 -8.36 0.25 9.61
C ASP A 54 -7.47 -0.92 9.99
N LYS A 55 -6.16 -0.71 9.97
CA LYS A 55 -5.21 -1.72 10.45
C LYS A 55 -5.45 -2.00 11.95
N ARG A 56 -5.14 -3.22 12.40
CA ARG A 56 -5.29 -3.61 13.81
C ARG A 56 -4.56 -2.61 14.73
N GLY A 57 -5.16 -2.28 15.85
CA GLY A 57 -4.65 -1.29 16.80
C GLY A 57 -4.91 0.16 16.42
N LEU A 58 -5.61 0.44 15.30
CA LEU A 58 -5.87 1.81 14.82
C LEU A 58 -7.37 2.08 14.67
N ALA A 59 -7.77 3.32 14.91
CA ALA A 59 -9.10 3.86 14.67
C ALA A 59 -10.23 2.89 15.06
N GLY A 60 -11.07 2.45 14.11
CA GLY A 60 -12.16 1.51 14.36
C GLY A 60 -11.71 0.08 14.73
N SER A 61 -10.42 -0.24 14.54
CA SER A 61 -9.80 -1.54 14.90
C SER A 61 -8.87 -1.41 16.11
N ALA A 62 -8.99 -0.35 16.92
CA ALA A 62 -8.13 -0.09 18.09
C ALA A 62 -8.13 -1.25 19.10
N GLY A 63 -9.26 -1.92 19.30
CA GLY A 63 -9.38 -3.06 20.20
C GLY A 63 -8.87 -4.41 19.66
N ALA A 64 -8.39 -4.48 18.41
CA ALA A 64 -7.97 -5.72 17.79
C ALA A 64 -6.59 -6.23 18.27
N THR A 65 -5.81 -5.37 18.92
CA THR A 65 -4.53 -5.73 19.56
C THR A 65 -4.27 -4.79 20.75
N PRO A 66 -3.62 -5.25 21.81
CA PRO A 66 -3.28 -4.40 22.95
C PRO A 66 -2.21 -3.34 22.62
N ASP A 67 -1.34 -3.60 21.63
CA ASP A 67 -0.35 -2.64 21.15
C ASP A 67 -0.27 -2.69 19.62
N GLY A 68 -0.75 -1.64 18.95
CA GLY A 68 -0.70 -1.50 17.48
C GLY A 68 0.71 -1.37 16.90
N ASN A 69 1.73 -1.17 17.74
CA ASN A 69 3.13 -1.13 17.31
C ASN A 69 3.81 -2.50 17.39
N ALA A 70 3.26 -3.45 18.17
CA ALA A 70 3.79 -4.79 18.32
C ALA A 70 3.17 -5.77 17.31
N VAL A 71 3.13 -5.38 16.04
CA VAL A 71 2.58 -6.15 14.93
C VAL A 71 3.68 -6.53 13.93
N THR A 72 3.38 -7.48 13.07
CA THR A 72 4.26 -7.94 11.98
C THR A 72 3.50 -7.90 10.66
N ILE A 73 4.18 -8.09 9.54
CA ILE A 73 3.54 -8.28 8.24
C ILE A 73 2.59 -9.48 8.29
N ASN A 74 2.97 -10.58 8.95
CA ASN A 74 2.12 -11.77 9.06
C ASN A 74 0.83 -11.51 9.85
N ASP A 75 0.84 -10.63 10.82
CA ASP A 75 -0.38 -10.21 11.52
C ASP A 75 -1.36 -9.50 10.58
N TYR A 76 -0.85 -8.60 9.74
CA TYR A 76 -1.68 -7.93 8.73
C TYR A 76 -2.16 -8.91 7.65
N VAL A 77 -1.34 -9.90 7.28
CA VAL A 77 -1.75 -10.98 6.36
C VAL A 77 -2.91 -11.79 6.95
N ALA A 78 -2.85 -12.15 8.23
CA ALA A 78 -3.95 -12.83 8.91
C ALA A 78 -5.24 -11.98 8.93
N ASP A 79 -5.13 -10.66 9.08
CA ASP A 79 -6.26 -9.75 8.95
C ASP A 79 -6.84 -9.76 7.53
N VAL A 80 -6.01 -9.69 6.51
CA VAL A 80 -6.45 -9.75 5.09
C VAL A 80 -7.21 -11.04 4.82
N HIS A 81 -6.74 -12.19 5.31
CA HIS A 81 -7.43 -13.48 5.17
C HIS A 81 -8.79 -13.46 5.87
N SER A 82 -8.84 -12.93 7.08
CA SER A 82 -10.09 -12.80 7.85
C SER A 82 -11.08 -11.87 7.13
N TRP A 83 -10.62 -10.72 6.65
CA TRP A 83 -11.44 -9.79 5.88
C TRP A 83 -11.93 -10.40 4.57
N THR A 84 -11.08 -11.10 3.83
CA THR A 84 -11.46 -11.80 2.59
C THR A 84 -12.61 -12.78 2.85
N THR A 85 -12.52 -13.55 3.93
CA THR A 85 -13.59 -14.48 4.33
C THR A 85 -14.90 -13.76 4.62
N VAL A 86 -14.87 -12.72 5.46
CA VAL A 86 -16.05 -11.91 5.81
C VAL A 86 -16.67 -11.22 4.59
N ILE A 87 -15.83 -10.69 3.70
CA ILE A 87 -16.26 -10.01 2.47
C ILE A 87 -17.02 -11.00 1.58
N ARG A 88 -16.45 -12.16 1.33
CA ARG A 88 -17.09 -13.20 0.51
C ARG A 88 -18.44 -13.65 1.08
N GLN A 89 -18.49 -13.85 2.38
CA GLN A 89 -19.76 -14.21 3.06
C GLN A 89 -20.83 -13.13 2.92
N ARG A 90 -20.44 -11.86 2.95
CA ARG A 90 -21.39 -10.74 2.87
C ARG A 90 -21.79 -10.35 1.45
N THR A 91 -20.94 -10.59 0.48
CA THR A 91 -21.15 -10.16 -0.91
C THR A 91 -21.50 -11.30 -1.85
N GLY A 92 -21.30 -12.56 -1.45
CA GLY A 92 -21.44 -13.72 -2.32
C GLY A 92 -20.32 -13.83 -3.38
N ALA A 93 -19.29 -12.97 -3.32
CA ALA A 93 -18.19 -12.99 -4.28
C ALA A 93 -17.39 -14.29 -4.16
N SER A 94 -17.03 -14.90 -5.29
CA SER A 94 -16.18 -16.09 -5.33
C SER A 94 -14.75 -15.80 -4.90
N CYS A 95 -14.24 -14.61 -5.19
CA CYS A 95 -12.93 -14.13 -4.77
C CYS A 95 -12.94 -12.60 -4.56
N VAL A 96 -11.88 -12.07 -3.94
CA VAL A 96 -11.71 -10.63 -3.62
C VAL A 96 -10.42 -10.12 -4.26
N TRP A 97 -10.48 -8.96 -4.92
CA TRP A 97 -9.28 -8.25 -5.37
C TRP A 97 -8.61 -7.55 -4.20
N LEU A 98 -7.28 -7.67 -4.10
CA LEU A 98 -6.52 -6.90 -3.10
C LEU A 98 -5.91 -5.67 -3.77
N LEU A 99 -6.32 -4.49 -3.32
CA LEU A 99 -5.66 -3.23 -3.67
C LEU A 99 -4.77 -2.83 -2.51
N GLY A 100 -3.47 -2.95 -2.69
CA GLY A 100 -2.46 -2.54 -1.72
C GLY A 100 -1.80 -1.25 -2.14
N HIS A 101 -1.85 -0.23 -1.28
CA HIS A 101 -1.17 1.03 -1.50
C HIS A 101 0.12 1.09 -0.69
N SER A 102 1.24 1.43 -1.33
CA SER A 102 2.54 1.54 -0.65
C SER A 102 2.89 0.24 0.12
N GLU A 103 3.15 0.30 1.43
CA GLU A 103 3.33 -0.88 2.31
C GLU A 103 2.17 -1.90 2.18
N GLY A 104 0.94 -1.41 1.97
CA GLY A 104 -0.21 -2.29 1.72
C GLY A 104 -0.03 -3.19 0.49
N GLY A 105 0.80 -2.79 -0.46
CA GLY A 105 1.21 -3.62 -1.60
C GLY A 105 2.02 -4.84 -1.18
N LEU A 106 2.98 -4.66 -0.26
CA LEU A 106 3.72 -5.78 0.33
C LEU A 106 2.78 -6.73 1.07
N ILE A 107 1.89 -6.20 1.91
CA ILE A 107 0.90 -7.02 2.64
C ILE A 107 0.02 -7.80 1.66
N ALA A 108 -0.44 -7.16 0.59
CA ALA A 108 -1.27 -7.80 -0.44
C ALA A 108 -0.52 -8.95 -1.14
N MET A 109 0.75 -8.72 -1.52
CA MET A 109 1.59 -9.75 -2.18
C MET A 109 1.84 -10.95 -1.26
N VAL A 110 2.15 -10.72 0.04
CA VAL A 110 2.37 -11.82 1.00
C VAL A 110 1.05 -12.58 1.22
N ALA A 111 -0.07 -11.89 1.43
CA ALA A 111 -1.38 -12.53 1.62
C ALA A 111 -1.80 -13.39 0.42
N ALA A 112 -1.51 -12.92 -0.79
CA ALA A 112 -1.87 -13.62 -2.02
C ALA A 112 -1.13 -14.95 -2.25
N LYS A 113 0.01 -15.19 -1.56
CA LYS A 113 0.74 -16.45 -1.66
C LYS A 113 0.00 -17.63 -1.04
N THR A 114 -0.83 -17.39 -0.03
CA THR A 114 -1.45 -18.44 0.78
C THR A 114 -2.97 -18.44 0.74
N GLN A 115 -3.59 -17.41 0.13
CA GLN A 115 -5.04 -17.27 0.07
C GLN A 115 -5.58 -17.55 -1.35
N PRO A 116 -6.23 -18.69 -1.59
CA PRO A 116 -6.74 -19.05 -2.91
C PRO A 116 -7.90 -18.15 -3.38
N ASP A 117 -8.65 -17.58 -2.46
CA ASP A 117 -9.84 -16.77 -2.73
C ASP A 117 -9.53 -15.30 -3.08
N ILE A 118 -8.30 -15.00 -3.48
CA ILE A 118 -7.91 -13.70 -4.03
C ILE A 118 -8.01 -13.77 -5.55
N CYS A 119 -8.70 -12.80 -6.18
CA CYS A 119 -8.89 -12.74 -7.64
C CYS A 119 -7.60 -12.31 -8.36
N GLY A 120 -6.84 -11.41 -7.76
CA GLY A 120 -5.62 -10.82 -8.27
C GLY A 120 -5.20 -9.60 -7.44
N LEU A 121 -4.18 -8.91 -7.88
CA LEU A 121 -3.55 -7.80 -7.17
C LEU A 121 -3.68 -6.48 -7.94
N ILE A 122 -3.86 -5.39 -7.20
CA ILE A 122 -3.78 -4.01 -7.68
C ILE A 122 -2.76 -3.32 -6.77
N LEU A 123 -1.54 -3.16 -7.28
CA LEU A 123 -0.40 -2.60 -6.56
C LEU A 123 -0.28 -1.12 -6.92
N VAL A 124 -0.59 -0.25 -5.97
CA VAL A 124 -0.62 1.21 -6.18
C VAL A 124 0.53 1.84 -5.41
N SER A 125 1.46 2.49 -6.10
CA SER A 125 2.66 3.10 -5.49
C SER A 125 3.37 2.10 -4.56
N ALA A 126 3.46 0.84 -4.96
CA ALA A 126 4.02 -0.25 -4.16
C ALA A 126 5.50 -0.45 -4.46
N ALA A 127 6.29 -0.73 -3.42
CA ALA A 127 7.71 -1.01 -3.58
C ALA A 127 7.95 -2.30 -4.36
N GLY A 128 8.93 -2.27 -5.26
CA GLY A 128 9.47 -3.45 -5.96
C GLY A 128 10.72 -4.02 -5.30
N ARG A 129 11.36 -3.21 -4.47
CA ARG A 129 12.57 -3.54 -3.70
C ARG A 129 12.23 -3.80 -2.22
N PRO A 130 13.13 -4.46 -1.47
CA PRO A 130 13.01 -4.55 -0.01
C PRO A 130 12.78 -3.18 0.63
N MET A 131 11.90 -3.13 1.64
CA MET A 131 11.52 -1.86 2.24
C MET A 131 12.67 -1.13 2.93
N GLY A 132 13.73 -1.82 3.35
CA GLY A 132 14.94 -1.19 3.86
C GLY A 132 15.66 -0.35 2.79
N GLU A 133 15.75 -0.85 1.54
CA GLU A 133 16.32 -0.10 0.42
C GLU A 133 15.51 1.15 0.09
N VAL A 134 14.18 1.02 0.03
CA VAL A 134 13.29 2.15 -0.22
C VAL A 134 13.40 3.20 0.91
N THR A 135 13.50 2.76 2.16
CA THR A 135 13.69 3.65 3.31
C THR A 135 15.01 4.41 3.24
N ARG A 136 16.11 3.75 2.81
CA ARG A 136 17.40 4.41 2.57
C ARG A 136 17.30 5.50 1.52
N GLU A 137 16.62 5.21 0.40
CA GLU A 137 16.41 6.16 -0.69
C GLU A 137 15.60 7.36 -0.20
N GLN A 138 14.46 7.15 0.45
CA GLN A 138 13.62 8.21 1.01
C GLN A 138 14.40 9.13 1.98
N LEU A 139 15.29 8.56 2.79
CA LEU A 139 16.14 9.33 3.69
C LEU A 139 17.16 10.18 2.94
N LYS A 140 17.79 9.62 1.90
CA LYS A 140 18.80 10.31 1.06
C LYS A 140 18.19 11.40 0.17
N ASP A 141 16.99 11.18 -0.34
CA ASP A 141 16.29 12.10 -1.24
C ASP A 141 15.79 13.38 -0.56
N ASN A 142 15.77 13.40 0.76
CA ASN A 142 15.48 14.62 1.51
C ASN A 142 16.77 15.25 2.04
N PRO A 143 17.24 16.36 1.44
CA PRO A 143 18.49 17.01 1.88
C PRO A 143 18.52 17.39 3.37
N ALA A 144 17.35 17.63 3.97
CA ALA A 144 17.24 17.93 5.42
C ALA A 144 17.69 16.75 6.30
N ASN A 145 17.73 15.53 5.75
CA ASN A 145 18.17 14.34 6.47
C ASN A 145 19.72 14.14 6.42
N ALA A 146 20.47 14.91 5.63
CA ALA A 146 21.91 14.72 5.48
C ALA A 146 22.65 14.55 6.84
N PRO A 147 22.37 15.36 7.89
CA PRO A 147 23.03 15.19 9.19
C PRO A 147 22.62 13.92 9.96
N LEU A 148 21.60 13.20 9.48
CA LEU A 148 21.05 12.03 10.14
C LEU A 148 21.54 10.72 9.51
N LEU A 149 22.07 10.76 8.27
CA LEU A 149 22.36 9.57 7.47
C LEU A 149 23.38 8.65 8.12
N ASP A 150 24.43 9.20 8.74
CA ASP A 150 25.49 8.41 9.40
C ASP A 150 24.96 7.51 10.53
N ARG A 151 23.81 7.87 11.11
CA ARG A 151 23.12 7.06 12.13
C ARG A 151 21.99 6.23 11.56
N ALA A 152 21.30 6.76 10.56
CA ALA A 152 20.12 6.13 10.00
C ALA A 152 20.48 4.88 9.15
N LEU A 153 21.54 4.96 8.33
CA LEU A 153 21.89 3.87 7.41
C LEU A 153 22.34 2.62 8.16
N PRO A 154 23.27 2.69 9.16
CA PRO A 154 23.61 1.51 9.96
C PRO A 154 22.42 0.93 10.74
N ALA A 155 21.49 1.79 11.19
CA ALA A 155 20.28 1.32 11.88
C ALA A 155 19.39 0.48 10.95
N ILE A 156 19.29 0.86 9.68
CA ILE A 156 18.57 0.05 8.68
C ILE A 156 19.29 -1.29 8.46
N ASP A 157 20.64 -1.28 8.34
CA ASP A 157 21.43 -2.50 8.15
C ASP A 157 21.23 -3.49 9.32
N ASP A 158 21.22 -3.01 10.55
CA ASP A 158 20.95 -3.85 11.72
C ASP A 158 19.54 -4.44 11.70
N LEU A 159 18.51 -3.63 11.38
CA LEU A 159 17.13 -4.11 11.31
C LEU A 159 16.93 -5.13 10.18
N GLU A 160 17.57 -4.96 9.02
CA GLU A 160 17.58 -5.96 7.95
C GLU A 160 18.25 -7.26 8.36
N ALA A 161 19.30 -7.17 9.21
CA ALA A 161 19.95 -8.33 9.80
C ALA A 161 19.13 -8.98 10.95
N GLY A 162 17.90 -8.48 11.22
CA GLY A 162 17.02 -8.96 12.28
C GLY A 162 17.44 -8.49 13.68
N LYS A 163 18.32 -7.51 13.78
CA LYS A 163 18.81 -6.97 15.05
C LYS A 163 18.06 -5.71 15.44
N ARG A 164 17.77 -5.58 16.73
CA ARG A 164 17.21 -4.32 17.28
C ARG A 164 18.31 -3.29 17.46
N VAL A 165 17.95 -2.03 17.24
CA VAL A 165 18.84 -0.88 17.33
C VAL A 165 18.66 -0.18 18.67
N ASP A 166 19.77 0.20 19.33
CA ASP A 166 19.72 1.10 20.49
C ASP A 166 19.37 2.52 20.05
N THR A 167 18.32 3.06 20.64
CA THR A 167 17.79 4.39 20.30
C THR A 167 18.07 5.45 21.38
N ALA A 168 18.82 5.13 22.45
CA ALA A 168 19.01 6.02 23.61
C ALA A 168 19.54 7.41 23.24
N ASN A 169 20.38 7.50 22.20
CA ASN A 169 20.98 8.76 21.76
C ASN A 169 20.54 9.17 20.34
N MET A 170 19.42 8.64 19.84
CA MET A 170 18.93 9.00 18.51
C MET A 170 18.27 10.38 18.49
N PRO A 171 18.52 11.20 17.46
CA PRO A 171 17.79 12.44 17.23
C PRO A 171 16.27 12.17 17.10
N PRO A 172 15.40 13.11 17.50
CA PRO A 172 13.96 12.91 17.46
C PRO A 172 13.37 12.43 16.14
N PRO A 173 13.84 12.85 14.95
CA PRO A 173 13.33 12.29 13.68
C PRO A 173 13.62 10.81 13.53
N LEU A 174 14.83 10.35 13.88
CA LEU A 174 15.22 8.94 13.83
C LEU A 174 14.54 8.12 14.92
N LEU A 175 14.36 8.70 16.13
CA LEU A 175 13.63 8.04 17.20
C LEU A 175 12.17 7.76 16.81
N ARG A 176 11.55 8.59 15.99
CA ARG A 176 10.21 8.31 15.44
C ARG A 176 10.22 7.14 14.45
N LEU A 177 11.22 7.11 13.56
CA LEU A 177 11.35 6.06 12.55
C LEU A 177 11.73 4.71 13.16
N PHE A 178 12.71 4.70 14.08
CA PHE A 178 13.26 3.51 14.70
C PHE A 178 12.79 3.31 16.15
N ASN A 179 11.60 3.80 16.49
CA ASN A 179 11.05 3.64 17.84
C ASN A 179 11.15 2.17 18.27
N PRO A 180 11.65 1.86 19.50
CA PRO A 180 11.80 0.49 19.98
C PRO A 180 10.55 -0.37 19.82
N LYS A 181 9.37 0.22 19.95
CA LYS A 181 8.08 -0.49 19.79
C LYS A 181 7.82 -0.96 18.37
N VAL A 182 8.26 -0.20 17.34
CA VAL A 182 8.01 -0.54 15.93
C VAL A 182 9.15 -1.35 15.29
N GLN A 183 10.26 -1.56 15.98
CA GLN A 183 11.40 -2.27 15.39
C GLN A 183 11.07 -3.72 15.02
N GLY A 184 10.21 -4.39 15.78
CA GLY A 184 9.73 -5.72 15.43
C GLY A 184 8.98 -5.74 14.10
N PHE A 185 8.16 -4.71 13.85
CA PHE A 185 7.50 -4.53 12.57
C PHE A 185 8.50 -4.24 11.44
N LEU A 186 9.46 -3.32 11.66
CA LEU A 186 10.48 -2.99 10.66
C LEU A 186 11.31 -4.21 10.27
N ILE A 187 11.78 -4.99 11.24
CA ILE A 187 12.49 -6.26 11.00
C ILE A 187 11.64 -7.20 10.14
N SER A 188 10.36 -7.35 10.50
CA SER A 188 9.44 -8.19 9.72
C SER A 188 9.24 -7.65 8.30
N ALA A 189 9.05 -6.34 8.11
CA ALA A 189 8.82 -5.75 6.81
C ALA A 189 10.07 -5.78 5.90
N PHE A 190 11.25 -5.56 6.49
CA PHE A 190 12.52 -5.55 5.76
C PHE A 190 12.98 -6.95 5.32
N SER A 191 12.43 -8.01 5.92
CA SER A 191 12.77 -9.39 5.56
C SER A 191 12.15 -9.87 4.24
N TYR A 192 11.26 -9.09 3.64
CA TYR A 192 10.59 -9.45 2.39
C TYR A 192 11.21 -8.76 1.18
N ASP A 193 11.32 -9.52 0.08
CA ASP A 193 11.62 -8.99 -1.25
C ASP A 193 10.35 -9.05 -2.11
N PRO A 194 9.73 -7.89 -2.43
CA PRO A 194 8.52 -7.80 -3.23
C PRO A 194 8.66 -8.42 -4.62
N SER A 195 9.82 -8.28 -5.26
CA SER A 195 10.08 -8.85 -6.58
C SER A 195 10.00 -10.38 -6.55
N GLN A 196 10.56 -11.02 -5.52
CA GLN A 196 10.49 -12.47 -5.34
C GLN A 196 9.07 -12.94 -4.96
N LEU A 197 8.31 -12.11 -4.24
CA LEU A 197 6.91 -12.42 -3.93
C LEU A 197 6.05 -12.43 -5.20
N LEU A 198 6.29 -11.53 -6.16
CA LEU A 198 5.49 -11.43 -7.37
C LEU A 198 5.90 -12.45 -8.44
N LYS A 199 7.16 -12.89 -8.40
CA LYS A 199 7.70 -13.86 -9.37
C LYS A 199 6.86 -15.14 -9.43
N GLY A 200 6.35 -15.43 -10.64
CA GLY A 200 5.51 -16.62 -10.90
C GLY A 200 4.13 -16.57 -10.24
N TYR A 201 3.66 -15.39 -9.83
CA TYR A 201 2.29 -15.25 -9.34
C TYR A 201 1.28 -15.52 -10.47
N PRO A 202 0.31 -16.47 -10.29
CA PRO A 202 -0.46 -16.97 -11.42
C PRO A 202 -1.73 -16.18 -11.77
N LYS A 203 -2.05 -15.15 -10.98
CA LYS A 203 -3.29 -14.38 -11.13
C LYS A 203 -3.00 -12.98 -11.68
N PRO A 204 -4.02 -12.28 -12.24
CA PRO A 204 -3.82 -10.96 -12.82
C PRO A 204 -3.26 -9.94 -11.81
N VAL A 205 -2.33 -9.12 -12.26
CA VAL A 205 -1.73 -8.04 -11.49
C VAL A 205 -1.79 -6.73 -12.26
N LEU A 206 -2.26 -5.66 -11.59
CA LEU A 206 -2.09 -4.29 -12.03
C LEU A 206 -1.01 -3.63 -11.16
N ILE A 207 -0.02 -3.02 -11.79
CA ILE A 207 0.97 -2.14 -11.18
C ILE A 207 0.63 -0.72 -11.63
N LEU A 208 0.25 0.14 -10.68
CA LEU A 208 -0.14 1.53 -10.93
C LEU A 208 0.84 2.46 -10.22
N GLN A 209 1.60 3.26 -10.98
CA GLN A 209 2.63 4.12 -10.44
C GLN A 209 2.49 5.55 -10.95
N GLY A 210 2.49 6.50 -10.03
CA GLY A 210 2.58 7.91 -10.35
C GLY A 210 4.03 8.36 -10.53
N LEU A 211 4.33 9.09 -11.62
CA LEU A 211 5.69 9.55 -11.90
C LEU A 211 6.09 10.80 -11.07
N ARG A 212 5.17 11.34 -10.27
CA ARG A 212 5.45 12.41 -9.28
C ARG A 212 5.47 11.88 -7.85
N ASP A 213 5.51 10.57 -7.70
CA ASP A 213 5.67 9.94 -6.39
C ASP A 213 7.07 10.23 -5.84
N ILE A 214 7.11 10.83 -4.64
CA ILE A 214 8.37 11.20 -3.95
C ILE A 214 8.71 10.21 -2.82
N GLN A 215 7.98 9.10 -2.73
CA GLN A 215 8.19 8.07 -1.72
C GLN A 215 8.55 6.71 -2.34
N VAL A 216 7.88 6.31 -3.40
CA VAL A 216 8.14 5.10 -4.17
C VAL A 216 8.30 5.51 -5.63
N HIS A 217 9.46 5.20 -6.21
CA HIS A 217 9.82 5.70 -7.53
C HIS A 217 9.44 4.73 -8.65
N GLU A 218 9.46 5.22 -9.88
CA GLU A 218 9.16 4.42 -11.08
C GLU A 218 9.99 3.14 -11.17
N VAL A 219 11.23 3.17 -10.68
CA VAL A 219 12.12 2.00 -10.66
C VAL A 219 11.48 0.81 -9.94
N ASP A 220 10.73 1.05 -8.87
CA ASP A 220 10.04 0.00 -8.13
C ASP A 220 8.94 -0.66 -8.97
N ALA A 221 8.16 0.14 -9.70
CA ALA A 221 7.14 -0.36 -10.61
C ALA A 221 7.75 -1.19 -11.76
N ASN A 222 8.88 -0.76 -12.29
CA ASN A 222 9.60 -1.47 -13.34
C ASN A 222 10.17 -2.81 -12.82
N ILE A 223 10.72 -2.86 -11.61
CA ILE A 223 11.18 -4.10 -10.96
C ILE A 223 10.02 -5.08 -10.77
N LEU A 224 8.85 -4.61 -10.31
CA LEU A 224 7.66 -5.47 -10.21
C LEU A 224 7.20 -5.99 -11.57
N LYS A 225 7.25 -5.15 -12.61
CA LYS A 225 6.92 -5.54 -13.99
C LYS A 225 7.91 -6.57 -14.56
N GLU A 226 9.18 -6.44 -14.25
CA GLU A 226 10.21 -7.42 -14.63
C GLU A 226 10.00 -8.76 -13.89
N ALA A 227 9.61 -8.72 -12.62
CA ALA A 227 9.33 -9.91 -11.82
C ALA A 227 8.09 -10.66 -12.30
N ASP A 228 7.06 -9.95 -12.79
CA ASP A 228 5.88 -10.51 -13.46
C ASP A 228 5.68 -9.85 -14.84
N PRO A 229 6.23 -10.45 -15.90
CA PRO A 229 6.04 -9.94 -17.27
C PRO A 229 4.59 -9.92 -17.76
N HIS A 230 3.68 -10.64 -17.11
CA HIS A 230 2.25 -10.65 -17.45
C HIS A 230 1.47 -9.53 -16.76
N ALA A 231 2.03 -8.91 -15.69
CA ALA A 231 1.39 -7.81 -15.01
C ALA A 231 1.09 -6.64 -15.96
N THR A 232 -0.03 -5.97 -15.76
CA THR A 232 -0.35 -4.72 -16.44
C THR A 232 0.35 -3.57 -15.72
N LEU A 233 1.27 -2.87 -16.38
CA LEU A 233 1.91 -1.67 -15.85
C LEU A 233 1.20 -0.42 -16.39
N LYS A 234 0.83 0.48 -15.48
CA LYS A 234 0.28 1.82 -15.78
C LYS A 234 1.09 2.89 -15.07
N LEU A 235 1.80 3.69 -15.86
CA LEU A 235 2.53 4.86 -15.40
C LEU A 235 1.68 6.11 -15.63
N LEU A 236 1.49 6.93 -14.60
CA LEU A 236 0.67 8.15 -14.64
C LEU A 236 1.57 9.39 -14.45
N PRO A 237 1.77 10.19 -15.50
CA PRO A 237 2.81 11.25 -15.51
C PRO A 237 2.70 12.27 -14.38
N ASP A 238 1.48 12.68 -14.03
CA ASP A 238 1.26 13.80 -13.11
C ASP A 238 0.73 13.36 -11.73
N VAL A 239 0.85 12.06 -11.39
CA VAL A 239 0.29 11.50 -10.16
C VAL A 239 1.38 11.34 -9.11
N ASN A 240 1.08 11.78 -7.88
CA ASN A 240 1.95 11.60 -6.71
C ASN A 240 1.51 10.43 -5.82
N HIS A 241 2.24 10.20 -4.71
CA HIS A 241 1.99 9.08 -3.79
C HIS A 241 0.57 9.06 -3.21
N VAL A 242 -0.04 10.21 -2.95
CA VAL A 242 -1.41 10.30 -2.42
C VAL A 242 -2.47 10.41 -3.53
N LEU A 243 -2.12 10.01 -4.74
CA LEU A 243 -2.99 9.90 -5.92
C LEU A 243 -3.59 11.25 -6.36
N LYS A 244 -2.90 12.34 -6.09
CA LYS A 244 -3.29 13.68 -6.54
C LYS A 244 -2.48 14.11 -7.76
N SER A 245 -3.07 14.96 -8.60
CA SER A 245 -2.35 15.56 -9.70
C SER A 245 -1.45 16.68 -9.19
N VAL A 246 -0.19 16.67 -9.65
CA VAL A 246 0.82 17.67 -9.31
C VAL A 246 1.62 18.05 -10.55
N SER A 247 2.02 19.32 -10.63
CA SER A 247 2.89 19.81 -11.70
C SER A 247 4.30 19.22 -11.57
N PRO A 248 5.01 19.05 -12.69
CA PRO A 248 6.42 18.67 -12.67
C PRO A 248 7.24 19.63 -11.81
N ASP A 249 8.26 19.09 -11.13
CA ASP A 249 9.34 19.80 -10.46
C ASP A 249 8.97 20.75 -9.31
N ASP A 250 7.74 20.73 -8.83
CA ASP A 250 7.31 21.47 -7.64
C ASP A 250 7.10 20.53 -6.43
N ARG A 251 8.22 20.19 -5.76
CA ARG A 251 8.18 19.36 -4.53
C ARG A 251 7.31 19.98 -3.43
N ARG A 252 7.25 21.33 -3.34
CA ARG A 252 6.44 22.01 -2.31
C ARG A 252 4.96 21.85 -2.60
N ALA A 253 4.54 22.07 -3.85
CA ALA A 253 3.16 21.82 -4.28
C ALA A 253 2.79 20.34 -4.10
N ASN A 254 3.70 19.42 -4.43
CA ASN A 254 3.51 18.00 -4.21
C ASN A 254 3.18 17.70 -2.74
N ILE A 255 4.04 18.14 -1.81
CA ILE A 255 3.84 17.94 -0.37
C ILE A 255 2.55 18.59 0.13
N ALA A 256 2.16 19.75 -0.38
CA ALA A 256 0.94 20.45 0.02
C ALA A 256 -0.34 19.64 -0.26
N THR A 257 -0.33 18.74 -1.24
CA THR A 257 -1.48 17.88 -1.54
C THR A 257 -1.76 16.85 -0.44
N TYR A 258 -0.76 16.49 0.35
CA TYR A 258 -0.89 15.49 1.42
C TYR A 258 -1.82 15.91 2.55
N SER A 259 -2.00 17.21 2.75
CA SER A 259 -2.89 17.77 3.77
C SER A 259 -4.20 18.34 3.20
N ASN A 260 -4.55 18.02 1.95
CA ASN A 260 -5.71 18.59 1.27
C ASN A 260 -6.68 17.53 0.76
N ALA A 261 -7.70 17.21 1.59
CA ALA A 261 -8.76 16.26 1.25
C ALA A 261 -9.75 16.76 0.18
N SER A 262 -9.75 18.07 -0.13
CA SER A 262 -10.68 18.65 -1.12
C SER A 262 -10.21 18.45 -2.56
N LEU A 263 -8.93 18.15 -2.77
CA LEU A 263 -8.43 17.84 -4.10
C LEU A 263 -9.00 16.50 -4.60
N PRO A 264 -9.47 16.40 -5.84
CA PRO A 264 -9.91 15.14 -6.43
C PRO A 264 -8.71 14.19 -6.62
N LEU A 265 -9.01 12.93 -6.91
CA LEU A 265 -7.99 12.02 -7.44
C LEU A 265 -7.50 12.51 -8.82
N ALA A 266 -6.25 12.24 -9.11
CA ALA A 266 -5.67 12.54 -10.41
C ALA A 266 -6.36 11.74 -11.52
N LEU A 267 -6.45 12.34 -12.70
CA LEU A 267 -6.99 11.68 -13.89
C LEU A 267 -6.20 10.39 -14.18
N GLY A 268 -6.92 9.36 -14.61
CA GLY A 268 -6.33 8.07 -14.97
C GLY A 268 -6.27 7.06 -13.83
N VAL A 269 -6.25 7.47 -12.55
CA VAL A 269 -6.18 6.53 -11.41
C VAL A 269 -7.36 5.57 -11.39
N VAL A 270 -8.56 6.11 -11.36
CA VAL A 270 -9.80 5.30 -11.26
C VAL A 270 -10.06 4.50 -12.53
N SER A 271 -9.82 5.10 -13.71
CA SER A 271 -10.00 4.40 -14.99
C SER A 271 -9.02 3.24 -15.15
N ALA A 272 -7.74 3.43 -14.81
CA ALA A 272 -6.76 2.34 -14.88
C ALA A 272 -7.19 1.11 -14.07
N ILE A 273 -7.75 1.32 -12.87
CA ILE A 273 -8.25 0.24 -12.02
C ILE A 273 -9.52 -0.37 -12.59
N SER A 274 -10.53 0.44 -12.96
CA SER A 274 -11.81 -0.09 -13.46
C SER A 274 -11.66 -0.81 -14.78
N ASP A 275 -10.81 -0.33 -15.69
CA ASP A 275 -10.57 -0.95 -16.99
C ASP A 275 -9.83 -2.30 -16.81
N PHE A 276 -8.85 -2.35 -15.91
CA PHE A 276 -8.17 -3.59 -15.55
C PHE A 276 -9.14 -4.63 -14.97
N LEU A 277 -10.01 -4.24 -14.05
CA LEU A 277 -11.02 -5.14 -13.49
C LEU A 277 -11.99 -5.65 -14.56
N THR A 278 -12.44 -4.77 -15.45
CA THR A 278 -13.34 -5.12 -16.55
C THR A 278 -12.68 -6.12 -17.51
N ALA A 279 -11.43 -5.91 -17.86
CA ALA A 279 -10.67 -6.82 -18.72
C ALA A 279 -10.50 -8.22 -18.10
N ASN A 280 -10.46 -8.31 -16.76
CA ASN A 280 -10.27 -9.55 -16.02
C ASN A 280 -11.59 -10.13 -15.43
N ALA A 281 -12.75 -9.53 -15.71
CA ALA A 281 -14.04 -9.96 -15.15
C ALA A 281 -14.43 -11.40 -15.56
N LYS A 282 -13.96 -11.90 -16.68
CA LYS A 282 -14.22 -13.27 -17.14
C LYS A 282 -13.42 -14.31 -16.36
N ALA A 283 -12.22 -13.97 -15.88
CA ALA A 283 -11.39 -14.87 -15.10
C ALA A 283 -11.99 -15.17 -13.69
N THR A 284 -12.89 -14.32 -13.22
CA THR A 284 -13.56 -14.48 -11.91
C THR A 284 -14.83 -15.34 -11.99
N ARG A 285 -15.36 -15.65 -13.19
CA ARG A 285 -16.62 -16.38 -13.39
C ARG A 285 -16.44 -17.87 -13.75
N THR A 286 -15.25 -18.33 -14.08
CA THR A 286 -15.00 -19.72 -14.55
C THR A 286 -14.46 -20.65 -13.46
N GLY A 287 -14.63 -20.34 -12.21
CA GLY A 287 -14.32 -21.22 -11.06
C GLY A 287 -15.58 -21.95 -10.57
N THR A 288 -16.30 -22.65 -11.45
CA THR A 288 -17.33 -23.65 -11.08
C THR A 288 -16.85 -25.04 -11.39
#